data_f5217786ce4b2349cc23d9dc2943d8d4
#
_entry.id   f5217786ce4b2349cc23d9dc2943d8d4
#
_cell.length_a   1.000
_cell.length_b   1.000
_cell.length_c   1.000
_cell.angle_alpha   90.00
_cell.angle_beta   90.00
_cell.angle_gamma   90.00
#
_symmetry.space_group_name_H-M   'P 1'
#
loop_
_entity.id
_entity.type
_entity.pdbx_description
1 polymer ?
#
loop_
_entity_poly.entity_id
_entity_poly.type
_entity_poly.pdbx_seq_one_letter_code
_entity_poly.pdbx_strand_id
1 'polypeptide(L)'
;MAEEKKEPWLNYLAFTTIVFAVCATLSTFKGGSFSTKSVLSQALATDKWSYYQSKSIKLYLNDNQKENFQMQLLAIPKNNPQLLEAYQTRIEKYDSKVKKYETEKVKIKKEAMALESARDEAQIHSKTFGEAVIFLQIAILLSSIAALVKKKYLWYIATILGIIGVILFADGFFLFINVV
;
A
#
# COMPACT_ATOMS: atom_id res chain seq x y z
N MET A 1 -52.35 8.89 32.04
CA MET A 1 -51.15 8.54 31.23
C MET A 1 -51.43 8.99 29.82
N ALA A 2 -50.74 10.04 29.36
CA ALA A 2 -50.90 10.52 27.98
C ALA A 2 -50.33 9.50 27.04
N GLU A 3 -51.08 8.93 26.13
CA GLU A 3 -50.63 8.11 25.03
C GLU A 3 -49.66 8.95 24.19
N GLU A 4 -48.34 8.64 24.29
CA GLU A 4 -47.32 9.20 23.39
C GLU A 4 -47.69 8.78 21.95
N LYS A 5 -48.18 9.73 21.13
CA LYS A 5 -48.43 9.49 19.72
C LYS A 5 -47.13 8.90 19.11
N LYS A 6 -47.19 7.59 18.81
CA LYS A 6 -46.08 6.90 18.08
C LYS A 6 -45.87 7.67 16.76
N GLU A 7 -44.72 8.38 16.66
CA GLU A 7 -44.34 9.05 15.43
C GLU A 7 -43.66 8.02 14.50
N PRO A 8 -44.30 7.58 13.40
CA PRO A 8 -43.79 6.46 12.57
C PRO A 8 -42.41 6.70 12.00
N TRP A 9 -42.04 7.96 11.79
CA TRP A 9 -40.71 8.31 11.25
C TRP A 9 -39.55 7.96 12.18
N LEU A 10 -39.79 7.84 13.49
CA LEU A 10 -38.77 7.41 14.44
C LEU A 10 -38.33 5.96 14.21
N ASN A 11 -39.24 5.11 13.75
CA ASN A 11 -38.87 3.72 13.38
C ASN A 11 -37.99 3.70 12.13
N TYR A 12 -38.26 4.54 11.13
CA TYR A 12 -37.41 4.67 9.95
C TYR A 12 -36.04 5.26 10.30
N LEU A 13 -36.02 6.26 11.18
CA LEU A 13 -34.77 6.82 11.70
C LEU A 13 -33.93 5.75 12.42
N ALA A 14 -34.53 4.97 13.30
CA ALA A 14 -33.83 3.88 14.01
C ALA A 14 -33.26 2.85 13.01
N PHE A 15 -34.06 2.43 12.02
CA PHE A 15 -33.62 1.48 11.01
C PHE A 15 -32.45 2.02 10.17
N THR A 16 -32.54 3.26 9.66
CA THR A 16 -31.45 3.87 8.89
C THR A 16 -30.18 4.02 9.71
N THR A 17 -30.31 4.39 11.00
CA THR A 17 -29.16 4.52 11.91
C THR A 17 -28.46 3.16 12.14
N ILE A 18 -29.22 2.08 12.28
CA ILE A 18 -28.65 0.72 12.41
C ILE A 18 -27.88 0.35 11.14
N VAL A 19 -28.44 0.58 9.96
CA VAL A 19 -27.77 0.30 8.68
C VAL A 19 -26.46 1.08 8.59
N PHE A 20 -26.47 2.38 8.91
CA PHE A 20 -25.25 3.21 8.90
C PHE A 20 -24.21 2.70 9.92
N ALA A 21 -24.64 2.26 11.11
CA ALA A 21 -23.75 1.71 12.12
C ALA A 21 -23.08 0.41 11.65
N VAL A 22 -23.82 -0.48 11.00
CA VAL A 22 -23.26 -1.72 10.43
C VAL A 22 -22.24 -1.39 9.33
N CYS A 23 -22.60 -0.51 8.39
CA CYS A 23 -21.68 -0.08 7.33
C CYS A 23 -20.42 0.59 7.91
N ALA A 24 -20.54 1.45 8.92
CA ALA A 24 -19.41 2.10 9.58
C ALA A 24 -18.48 1.10 10.24
N THR A 25 -19.04 0.10 10.94
CA THR A 25 -18.26 -0.96 11.59
C THR A 25 -17.50 -1.80 10.55
N LEU A 26 -18.16 -2.22 9.48
CA LEU A 26 -17.53 -2.96 8.39
C LEU A 26 -16.45 -2.13 7.67
N SER A 27 -16.71 -0.84 7.44
CA SER A 27 -15.71 0.09 6.87
C SER A 27 -14.47 0.19 7.75
N THR A 28 -14.64 0.35 9.06
CA THR A 28 -13.52 0.41 10.01
C THR A 28 -12.70 -0.87 9.99
N PHE A 29 -13.35 -2.02 9.99
CA PHE A 29 -12.67 -3.32 9.96
C PHE A 29 -11.89 -3.52 8.65
N LYS A 30 -12.52 -3.24 7.51
CA LYS A 30 -11.90 -3.38 6.19
C LYS A 30 -10.79 -2.36 5.97
N GLY A 31 -11.04 -1.10 6.30
CA GLY A 31 -10.03 -0.03 6.23
C GLY A 31 -8.80 -0.34 7.07
N GLY A 32 -8.98 -0.84 8.29
CA GLY A 32 -7.89 -1.30 9.15
C GLY A 32 -7.10 -2.47 8.55
N SER A 33 -7.79 -3.43 7.93
CA SER A 33 -7.14 -4.55 7.24
C SER A 33 -6.27 -4.08 6.06
N PHE A 34 -6.78 -3.17 5.23
CA PHE A 34 -6.01 -2.58 4.14
C PHE A 34 -4.86 -1.71 4.63
N SER A 35 -5.05 -0.94 5.71
CA SER A 35 -3.98 -0.18 6.35
C SER A 35 -2.84 -1.09 6.79
N THR A 36 -3.15 -2.21 7.46
CA THR A 36 -2.15 -3.20 7.86
C THR A 36 -1.43 -3.81 6.65
N LYS A 37 -2.16 -4.14 5.56
CA LYS A 37 -1.58 -4.64 4.31
C LYS A 37 -0.62 -3.61 3.71
N SER A 38 -1.00 -2.32 3.70
CA SER A 38 -0.15 -1.23 3.20
C SER A 38 1.17 -1.14 3.99
N VAL A 39 1.09 -1.12 5.33
CA VAL A 39 2.28 -1.06 6.20
C VAL A 39 3.18 -2.27 6.00
N LEU A 40 2.61 -3.48 5.92
CA LEU A 40 3.38 -4.69 5.66
C LEU A 40 4.06 -4.67 4.29
N SER A 41 3.35 -4.26 3.24
CA SER A 41 3.91 -4.13 1.89
C SER A 41 5.05 -3.11 1.85
N GLN A 42 4.91 -1.98 2.58
CA GLN A 42 5.98 -0.99 2.72
C GLN A 42 7.22 -1.56 3.39
N ALA A 43 7.05 -2.31 4.48
CA ALA A 43 8.17 -2.95 5.18
C ALA A 43 8.91 -3.95 4.26
N LEU A 44 8.16 -4.80 3.57
CA LEU A 44 8.73 -5.76 2.62
C LEU A 44 9.42 -5.08 1.42
N ALA A 45 8.86 -3.96 0.91
CA ALA A 45 9.50 -3.18 -0.15
C ALA A 45 10.82 -2.57 0.34
N THR A 46 10.86 -2.04 1.56
CA THR A 46 12.07 -1.50 2.18
C THR A 46 13.16 -2.57 2.33
N ASP A 47 12.80 -3.78 2.76
CA ASP A 47 13.71 -4.91 2.83
C ASP A 47 14.25 -5.30 1.44
N LYS A 48 13.40 -5.30 0.42
CA LYS A 48 13.83 -5.56 -0.96
C LYS A 48 14.78 -4.48 -1.48
N TRP A 49 14.52 -3.21 -1.19
CA TRP A 49 15.44 -2.12 -1.55
C TRP A 49 16.77 -2.21 -0.83
N SER A 50 16.79 -2.58 0.46
CA SER A 50 18.03 -2.83 1.21
C SER A 50 18.82 -3.99 0.60
N TYR A 51 18.12 -5.04 0.16
CA TYR A 51 18.76 -6.16 -0.54
C TYR A 51 19.29 -5.74 -1.91
N TYR A 52 18.57 -4.90 -2.65
CA TYR A 52 19.05 -4.31 -3.90
C TYR A 52 20.35 -3.50 -3.70
N GLN A 53 20.39 -2.66 -2.65
CA GLN A 53 21.60 -1.90 -2.30
C GLN A 53 22.77 -2.81 -1.98
N SER A 54 22.53 -3.87 -1.20
CA SER A 54 23.57 -4.87 -0.90
C SER A 54 24.14 -5.53 -2.17
N LYS A 55 23.28 -5.87 -3.13
CA LYS A 55 23.71 -6.42 -4.42
C LYS A 55 24.44 -5.39 -5.28
N SER A 56 24.02 -4.12 -5.21
CA SER A 56 24.73 -3.02 -5.89
C SER A 56 26.14 -2.84 -5.36
N ILE A 57 26.36 -2.87 -4.06
CA ILE A 57 27.68 -2.79 -3.45
C ILE A 57 28.55 -3.98 -3.90
N LYS A 58 28.00 -5.20 -3.89
CA LYS A 58 28.71 -6.39 -4.37
C LYS A 58 29.08 -6.29 -5.84
N LEU A 59 28.19 -5.73 -6.66
CA LEU A 59 28.46 -5.49 -8.09
C LEU A 59 29.64 -4.53 -8.23
N TYR A 60 29.59 -3.35 -7.62
CA TYR A 60 30.66 -2.35 -7.71
C TYR A 60 32.00 -2.88 -7.22
N LEU A 61 32.01 -3.64 -6.11
CA LEU A 61 33.26 -4.25 -5.60
C LEU A 61 33.84 -5.27 -6.59
N ASN A 62 33.01 -6.09 -7.24
CA ASN A 62 33.51 -7.06 -8.22
C ASN A 62 33.93 -6.38 -9.54
N ASP A 63 33.23 -5.34 -9.94
CA ASP A 63 33.57 -4.57 -11.14
C ASP A 63 34.88 -3.82 -10.96
N ASN A 64 35.10 -3.14 -9.84
CA ASN A 64 36.37 -2.53 -9.48
C ASN A 64 37.54 -3.55 -9.44
N GLN A 65 37.27 -4.75 -8.92
CA GLN A 65 38.32 -5.81 -8.92
C GLN A 65 38.62 -6.29 -10.34
N LYS A 66 37.60 -6.43 -11.18
CA LYS A 66 37.79 -6.75 -12.61
C LYS A 66 38.64 -5.69 -13.31
N GLU A 67 38.30 -4.41 -13.14
CA GLU A 67 39.08 -3.31 -13.71
C GLU A 67 40.52 -3.27 -13.22
N ASN A 68 40.75 -3.47 -11.92
CA ASN A 68 42.10 -3.58 -11.34
C ASN A 68 42.92 -4.70 -11.98
N PHE A 69 42.33 -5.88 -12.18
CA PHE A 69 43.03 -6.98 -12.85
C PHE A 69 43.27 -6.68 -14.34
N GLN A 70 42.36 -6.00 -15.02
CA GLN A 70 42.55 -5.55 -16.40
C GLN A 70 43.72 -4.57 -16.52
N MET A 71 43.79 -3.58 -15.63
CA MET A 71 44.93 -2.66 -15.59
C MET A 71 46.27 -3.34 -15.31
N GLN A 72 46.29 -4.27 -14.34
CA GLN A 72 47.49 -5.03 -14.04
C GLN A 72 47.93 -5.92 -15.21
N LEU A 73 46.96 -6.49 -15.95
CA LEU A 73 47.21 -7.32 -17.13
C LEU A 73 47.97 -6.52 -18.21
N LEU A 74 47.66 -5.23 -18.36
CA LEU A 74 48.35 -4.35 -19.32
C LEU A 74 49.84 -4.12 -18.95
N ALA A 75 50.17 -4.23 -17.68
CA ALA A 75 51.55 -4.04 -17.19
C ALA A 75 52.41 -5.32 -17.24
N ILE A 76 51.80 -6.48 -17.52
CA ILE A 76 52.53 -7.76 -17.53
C ILE A 76 53.33 -7.91 -18.84
N PRO A 77 54.63 -8.26 -18.77
CA PRO A 77 55.40 -8.55 -19.95
C PRO A 77 54.88 -9.78 -20.71
N LYS A 78 54.80 -9.69 -22.06
CA LYS A 78 54.27 -10.74 -22.93
C LYS A 78 55.00 -12.07 -22.90
N ASN A 79 56.18 -12.10 -22.29
CA ASN A 79 57.01 -13.31 -22.17
C ASN A 79 56.64 -14.25 -21.03
N ASN A 80 55.57 -13.96 -20.27
CA ASN A 80 55.09 -14.81 -19.18
C ASN A 80 53.62 -15.28 -19.44
N PRO A 81 53.44 -16.31 -20.27
CA PRO A 81 52.08 -16.77 -20.68
C PRO A 81 51.27 -17.33 -19.50
N GLN A 82 51.91 -17.99 -18.53
CA GLN A 82 51.21 -18.55 -17.37
C GLN A 82 50.59 -17.46 -16.50
N LEU A 83 51.30 -16.34 -16.32
CA LEU A 83 50.79 -15.21 -15.54
C LEU A 83 49.67 -14.50 -16.28
N LEU A 84 49.78 -14.33 -17.59
CA LEU A 84 48.72 -13.76 -18.43
C LEU A 84 47.40 -14.57 -18.33
N GLU A 85 47.51 -15.92 -18.47
CA GLU A 85 46.34 -16.81 -18.34
C GLU A 85 45.71 -16.73 -16.93
N ALA A 86 46.51 -16.69 -15.88
CA ALA A 86 46.02 -16.57 -14.51
C ALA A 86 45.23 -15.25 -14.29
N TYR A 87 45.69 -14.13 -14.88
CA TYR A 87 44.96 -12.87 -14.80
C TYR A 87 43.65 -12.88 -15.64
N GLN A 88 43.68 -13.45 -16.85
CA GLN A 88 42.52 -13.62 -17.69
C GLN A 88 41.43 -14.44 -16.99
N THR A 89 41.80 -15.57 -16.40
CA THR A 89 40.85 -16.40 -15.62
C THR A 89 40.25 -15.65 -14.46
N ARG A 90 40.99 -14.77 -13.78
CA ARG A 90 40.48 -13.92 -12.71
C ARG A 90 39.48 -12.88 -13.25
N ILE A 91 39.82 -12.23 -14.36
CA ILE A 91 38.92 -11.23 -15.02
C ILE A 91 37.61 -11.90 -15.40
N GLU A 92 37.63 -13.06 -16.04
CA GLU A 92 36.44 -13.81 -16.41
C GLU A 92 35.56 -14.20 -15.20
N LYS A 93 36.23 -14.62 -14.11
CA LYS A 93 35.54 -14.93 -12.85
C LYS A 93 34.82 -13.71 -12.27
N TYR A 94 35.43 -12.53 -12.29
CA TYR A 94 34.81 -11.33 -11.80
C TYR A 94 33.73 -10.82 -12.75
N ASP A 95 33.92 -10.92 -14.06
CA ASP A 95 32.91 -10.58 -15.07
C ASP A 95 31.66 -11.44 -14.91
N SER A 96 31.79 -12.73 -14.69
CA SER A 96 30.67 -13.62 -14.43
C SER A 96 29.89 -13.24 -13.16
N LYS A 97 30.60 -12.78 -12.10
CA LYS A 97 29.95 -12.28 -10.88
C LYS A 97 29.23 -10.97 -11.11
N VAL A 98 29.82 -10.03 -11.87
CA VAL A 98 29.17 -8.76 -12.25
C VAL A 98 27.87 -9.06 -12.96
N LYS A 99 27.88 -9.84 -14.03
CA LYS A 99 26.69 -10.25 -14.78
C LYS A 99 25.62 -10.92 -13.90
N LYS A 100 26.05 -11.78 -12.98
CA LYS A 100 25.14 -12.39 -12.00
C LYS A 100 24.46 -11.36 -11.13
N TYR A 101 25.21 -10.42 -10.55
CA TYR A 101 24.64 -9.40 -9.67
C TYR A 101 23.75 -8.40 -10.42
N GLU A 102 24.05 -8.07 -11.66
CA GLU A 102 23.18 -7.28 -12.53
C GLU A 102 21.82 -7.94 -12.72
N THR A 103 21.82 -9.22 -13.08
CA THR A 103 20.57 -10.00 -13.26
C THR A 103 19.77 -10.08 -11.96
N GLU A 104 20.43 -10.35 -10.83
CA GLU A 104 19.79 -10.40 -9.53
C GLU A 104 19.17 -9.04 -9.15
N LYS A 105 19.87 -7.93 -9.40
CA LYS A 105 19.36 -6.56 -9.15
C LYS A 105 18.09 -6.27 -9.92
N VAL A 106 18.04 -6.64 -11.21
CA VAL A 106 16.85 -6.43 -12.04
C VAL A 106 15.64 -7.16 -11.43
N LYS A 107 15.83 -8.40 -11.00
CA LYS A 107 14.78 -9.18 -10.35
C LYS A 107 14.30 -8.54 -9.03
N ILE A 108 15.26 -8.19 -8.16
CA ILE A 108 14.96 -7.59 -6.84
C ILE A 108 14.22 -6.26 -7.02
N LYS A 109 14.65 -5.41 -7.97
CA LYS A 109 13.98 -4.15 -8.28
C LYS A 109 12.53 -4.37 -8.69
N LYS A 110 12.26 -5.35 -9.56
CA LYS A 110 10.90 -5.68 -9.98
C LYS A 110 10.03 -6.14 -8.79
N GLU A 111 10.59 -6.94 -7.89
CA GLU A 111 9.88 -7.39 -6.68
C GLU A 111 9.60 -6.22 -5.73
N ALA A 112 10.56 -5.30 -5.55
CA ALA A 112 10.37 -4.10 -4.73
C ALA A 112 9.26 -3.20 -5.28
N MET A 113 9.28 -2.91 -6.58
CA MET A 113 8.25 -2.10 -7.24
C MET A 113 6.86 -2.74 -7.18
N ALA A 114 6.77 -4.07 -7.28
CA ALA A 114 5.49 -4.77 -7.14
C ALA A 114 4.92 -4.63 -5.71
N LEU A 115 5.77 -4.65 -4.69
CA LEU A 115 5.37 -4.42 -3.31
C LEU A 115 4.95 -2.97 -3.05
N GLU A 116 5.63 -2.00 -3.67
CA GLU A 116 5.21 -0.59 -3.63
C GLU A 116 3.83 -0.40 -4.28
N SER A 117 3.59 -1.00 -5.43
CA SER A 117 2.28 -0.98 -6.08
C SER A 117 1.19 -1.60 -5.20
N ALA A 118 1.47 -2.74 -4.55
CA ALA A 118 0.53 -3.38 -3.63
C ALA A 118 0.26 -2.54 -2.37
N ARG A 119 1.28 -1.78 -1.90
CA ARG A 119 1.14 -0.79 -0.82
C ARG A 119 0.19 0.32 -1.23
N ASP A 120 0.43 0.92 -2.41
CA ASP A 120 -0.35 2.07 -2.89
C ASP A 120 -1.81 1.70 -3.11
N GLU A 121 -2.07 0.55 -3.73
CA GLU A 121 -3.42 0.01 -3.89
C GLU A 121 -4.12 -0.18 -2.53
N ALA A 122 -3.44 -0.82 -1.58
CA ALA A 122 -3.99 -1.02 -0.24
C ALA A 122 -4.23 0.32 0.49
N GLN A 123 -3.39 1.33 0.27
CA GLN A 123 -3.55 2.66 0.86
C GLN A 123 -4.80 3.37 0.32
N ILE A 124 -5.07 3.27 -0.99
CA ILE A 124 -6.27 3.84 -1.60
C ILE A 124 -7.52 3.21 -0.97
N HIS A 125 -7.60 1.88 -0.92
CA HIS A 125 -8.71 1.19 -0.27
C HIS A 125 -8.90 1.64 1.19
N SER A 126 -7.82 1.71 1.97
CA SER A 126 -7.87 2.13 3.37
C SER A 126 -8.39 3.55 3.53
N LYS A 127 -7.94 4.48 2.67
CA LYS A 127 -8.38 5.87 2.66
C LYS A 127 -9.88 5.98 2.36
N THR A 128 -10.35 5.32 1.30
CA THR A 128 -11.77 5.34 0.91
C THR A 128 -12.68 4.80 2.01
N PHE A 129 -12.30 3.69 2.66
CA PHE A 129 -13.04 3.19 3.83
C PHE A 129 -13.02 4.17 5.01
N GLY A 130 -11.89 4.85 5.24
CA GLY A 130 -11.78 5.89 6.27
C GLY A 130 -12.74 7.06 6.02
N GLU A 131 -12.84 7.53 4.78
CA GLU A 131 -13.78 8.58 4.38
C GLU A 131 -15.23 8.12 4.57
N ALA A 132 -15.56 6.88 4.17
CA ALA A 132 -16.90 6.30 4.42
C ALA A 132 -17.26 6.32 5.91
N VAL A 133 -16.33 5.95 6.79
CA VAL A 133 -16.53 5.97 8.26
C VAL A 133 -16.88 7.36 8.75
N ILE A 134 -16.20 8.40 8.27
CA ILE A 134 -16.45 9.80 8.70
C ILE A 134 -17.89 10.20 8.35
N PHE A 135 -18.32 10.00 7.11
CA PHE A 135 -19.68 10.36 6.69
C PHE A 135 -20.76 9.56 7.44
N LEU A 136 -20.55 8.26 7.63
CA LEU A 136 -21.48 7.40 8.36
C LEU A 136 -21.57 7.79 9.84
N GLN A 137 -20.47 8.13 10.50
CA GLN A 137 -20.48 8.55 11.90
C GLN A 137 -21.19 9.89 12.09
N ILE A 138 -20.97 10.86 11.18
CA ILE A 138 -21.70 12.15 11.21
C ILE A 138 -23.20 11.89 11.02
N ALA A 139 -23.60 11.01 10.09
CA ALA A 139 -24.98 10.66 9.87
C ALA A 139 -25.63 10.02 11.11
N ILE A 140 -24.93 9.12 11.81
CA ILE A 140 -25.39 8.49 13.06
C ILE A 140 -25.59 9.56 14.16
N LEU A 141 -24.61 10.46 14.33
CA LEU A 141 -24.68 11.54 15.33
C LEU A 141 -25.88 12.46 15.07
N LEU A 142 -26.05 12.90 13.81
CA LEU A 142 -27.20 13.75 13.43
C LEU A 142 -28.53 13.02 13.60
N SER A 143 -28.60 11.73 13.28
CA SER A 143 -29.80 10.90 13.51
C SER A 143 -30.14 10.84 15.00
N SER A 144 -29.13 10.66 15.86
CA SER A 144 -29.33 10.64 17.32
C SER A 144 -29.85 11.98 17.86
N ILE A 145 -29.31 13.10 17.35
CA ILE A 145 -29.80 14.45 17.69
C ILE A 145 -31.24 14.64 17.18
N ALA A 146 -31.55 14.22 15.95
CA ALA A 146 -32.87 14.29 15.37
C ALA A 146 -33.91 13.55 16.22
N ALA A 147 -33.56 12.38 16.77
CA ALA A 147 -34.41 11.62 17.67
C ALA A 147 -34.68 12.37 18.98
N LEU A 148 -33.66 12.97 19.59
CA LEU A 148 -33.75 13.71 20.86
C LEU A 148 -34.59 14.98 20.71
N VAL A 149 -34.36 15.77 19.66
CA VAL A 149 -35.02 17.06 19.43
C VAL A 149 -36.39 16.88 18.75
N LYS A 150 -36.72 15.65 18.29
CA LYS A 150 -37.90 15.31 17.54
C LYS A 150 -38.11 16.19 16.29
N LYS A 151 -37.02 16.51 15.56
CA LYS A 151 -37.04 17.36 14.34
C LYS A 151 -36.70 16.55 13.09
N LYS A 152 -37.69 16.30 12.23
CA LYS A 152 -37.58 15.50 11.01
C LYS A 152 -36.54 16.02 10.01
N TYR A 153 -36.34 17.34 9.89
CA TYR A 153 -35.38 17.91 8.93
C TYR A 153 -33.93 17.48 9.21
N LEU A 154 -33.55 17.30 10.50
CA LEU A 154 -32.22 16.80 10.86
C LEU A 154 -32.03 15.36 10.40
N TRP A 155 -33.05 14.52 10.47
CA TRP A 155 -33.01 13.17 9.95
C TRP A 155 -32.82 13.13 8.43
N TYR A 156 -33.48 14.02 7.66
CA TYR A 156 -33.25 14.10 6.21
C TYR A 156 -31.82 14.46 5.87
N ILE A 157 -31.20 15.43 6.58
CA ILE A 157 -29.80 15.79 6.40
C ILE A 157 -28.91 14.59 6.74
N ALA A 158 -29.14 13.91 7.87
CA ALA A 158 -28.42 12.73 8.29
C ALA A 158 -28.50 11.61 7.23
N THR A 159 -29.69 11.39 6.65
CA THR A 159 -29.90 10.36 5.63
C THR A 159 -29.10 10.65 4.35
N ILE A 160 -29.06 11.90 3.91
CA ILE A 160 -28.26 12.30 2.73
C ILE A 160 -26.77 12.02 2.97
N LEU A 161 -26.23 12.42 4.12
CA LEU A 161 -24.85 12.16 4.50
C LEU A 161 -24.57 10.66 4.63
N GLY A 162 -25.52 9.92 5.20
CA GLY A 162 -25.41 8.48 5.33
C GLY A 162 -25.39 7.75 3.99
N ILE A 163 -26.18 8.20 3.01
CA ILE A 163 -26.16 7.66 1.63
C ILE A 163 -24.80 7.89 1.00
N ILE A 164 -24.22 9.09 1.14
CA ILE A 164 -22.85 9.37 0.67
C ILE A 164 -21.86 8.38 1.32
N GLY A 165 -21.95 8.19 2.63
CA GLY A 165 -21.12 7.24 3.35
C GLY A 165 -21.28 5.78 2.87
N VAL A 166 -22.51 5.35 2.55
CA VAL A 166 -22.76 4.00 1.97
C VAL A 166 -22.19 3.88 0.56
N ILE A 167 -22.26 4.92 -0.26
CA ILE A 167 -21.63 4.93 -1.59
C ILE A 167 -20.11 4.79 -1.46
N LEU A 168 -19.48 5.57 -0.57
CA LEU A 168 -18.04 5.47 -0.30
C LEU A 168 -17.66 4.10 0.31
N PHE A 169 -18.54 3.50 1.13
CA PHE A 169 -18.34 2.14 1.62
C PHE A 169 -18.29 1.13 0.47
N ALA A 170 -19.20 1.23 -0.49
CA ALA A 170 -19.17 0.39 -1.69
C ALA A 170 -17.94 0.66 -2.55
N ASP A 171 -17.58 1.93 -2.71
CA ASP A 171 -16.37 2.34 -3.45
C ASP A 171 -15.09 1.79 -2.79
N GLY A 172 -15.04 1.70 -1.48
CA GLY A 172 -13.93 1.10 -0.75
C GLY A 172 -13.63 -0.36 -1.15
N PHE A 173 -14.58 -1.09 -1.74
CA PHE A 173 -14.35 -2.44 -2.28
C PHE A 173 -13.94 -2.42 -3.76
N PHE A 174 -14.54 -1.57 -4.58
CA PHE A 174 -14.46 -1.66 -6.03
C PHE A 174 -13.66 -0.52 -6.68
N LEU A 175 -13.39 0.56 -5.95
CA LEU A 175 -12.67 1.76 -6.42
C LEU A 175 -13.24 2.31 -7.75
N PHE A 176 -14.57 2.43 -7.85
CA PHE A 176 -15.25 2.92 -9.05
C PHE A 176 -15.30 4.46 -9.11
N ILE A 177 -15.09 5.14 -7.97
CA ILE A 177 -14.92 6.59 -7.91
C ILE A 177 -13.41 6.86 -7.95
N ASN A 178 -12.86 7.15 -9.14
CA ASN A 178 -11.48 7.59 -9.27
C ASN A 178 -11.32 8.98 -8.64
N VAL A 179 -11.16 9.06 -7.34
CA VAL A 179 -10.65 10.25 -6.66
C VAL A 179 -9.14 10.12 -6.68
N VAL A 180 -8.53 10.66 -7.74
CA VAL A 180 -7.08 10.88 -7.84
C VAL A 180 -6.66 11.95 -6.85
#